data_854ececfbac398dc5f1bc0f3e5b34299
#
_entry.id   854ececfbac398dc5f1bc0f3e5b34299
#
_cell.length_a   1.000
_cell.length_b   1.000
_cell.length_c   1.000
_cell.angle_alpha   90.00
_cell.angle_beta   90.00
_cell.angle_gamma   90.00
#
_symmetry.space_group_name_H-M   'P 1'
#
loop_
_entity.id
_entity.type
_entity.pdbx_description
1 polymer ?
#
loop_
_entity_poly.entity_id
_entity_poly.type
_entity_poly.pdbx_seq_one_letter_code
_entity_poly.pdbx_strand_id
1 'polypeptide(L)'
;MEKKLGLAALTALVLSSMLGAGVFSLPQNMAEVASPAALLIGWGITGVGILLLALAMLFLTRLRPDLDGGIFTYAREGFGELVGFCSAWGYWLCAVIANVSYLVIVFSALSFFTDSPELRLFGDGNTWQAIVGASVLLWVVHFLVLRGVQTAASINLAATLAKLVPLGLFVVLAVIAFHMPTFTLDFTGVDLGVPVWEQVKNTMLITLWVFIGVEGAVVVSARARNKKDVGMATLLAVLAALTVYLLVTLLSLGVLARPELAQMRNPSMAGLMVKMMGSWGEVIIAAGLIVSVCGAYLSWTIMAAEVPLLAAQYKAFPRLFARQNARNAPSASLWLTNASVQICLVLIWATGSNYNTLLTIASEMILVPYFLVGAFLLKIAHRPLHKAIAVGACIYGLWLLYASGPMHLLLSVVLYAPGVLFFLYARRTHVENVALKGQEKIVIGLLLVAALPATWMLVR
;
A
#
# COMPACT_ATOMS: atom_id res chain seq x y z
N MET A 1 17.94 -16.94 -20.92
CA MET A 1 18.44 -16.01 -19.88
C MET A 1 17.28 -15.11 -19.45
N GLU A 2 16.94 -15.12 -18.19
CA GLU A 2 15.91 -14.24 -17.63
C GLU A 2 16.38 -12.77 -17.75
N LYS A 3 15.62 -11.93 -18.45
CA LYS A 3 15.96 -10.50 -18.53
C LYS A 3 15.71 -9.89 -17.17
N LYS A 4 16.73 -9.51 -16.43
CA LYS A 4 16.62 -8.85 -15.12
C LYS A 4 16.13 -7.41 -15.26
N LEU A 5 15.45 -6.89 -14.23
CA LEU A 5 14.88 -5.55 -14.20
C LEU A 5 15.99 -4.49 -14.04
N GLY A 6 16.04 -3.52 -14.95
CA GLY A 6 16.91 -2.36 -14.85
C GLY A 6 16.30 -1.22 -14.05
N LEU A 7 17.07 -0.13 -13.84
CA LEU A 7 16.66 1.04 -13.06
C LEU A 7 15.28 1.60 -13.46
N ALA A 8 15.07 1.83 -14.75
CA ALA A 8 13.78 2.37 -15.23
C ALA A 8 12.59 1.46 -14.92
N ALA A 9 12.74 0.15 -15.13
CA ALA A 9 11.69 -0.83 -14.83
C ALA A 9 11.41 -0.94 -13.32
N LEU A 10 12.46 -0.90 -12.48
CA LEU A 10 12.32 -0.87 -11.03
C LEU A 10 11.65 0.42 -10.55
N THR A 11 12.07 1.58 -11.07
CA THR A 11 11.45 2.88 -10.74
C THR A 11 9.99 2.90 -11.16
N ALA A 12 9.67 2.41 -12.35
CA ALA A 12 8.28 2.33 -12.82
C ALA A 12 7.44 1.36 -11.97
N LEU A 13 8.01 0.24 -11.51
CA LEU A 13 7.32 -0.71 -10.64
C LEU A 13 6.98 -0.05 -9.30
N VAL A 14 7.93 0.63 -8.65
CA VAL A 14 7.71 1.34 -7.39
C VAL A 14 6.73 2.50 -7.57
N LEU A 15 6.94 3.34 -8.59
CA LEU A 15 6.05 4.46 -8.87
C LEU A 15 4.63 3.99 -9.20
N SER A 16 4.49 2.92 -9.97
CA SER A 16 3.20 2.33 -10.31
C SER A 16 2.48 1.77 -9.09
N SER A 17 3.20 1.12 -8.18
CA SER A 17 2.61 0.56 -6.97
C SER A 17 2.10 1.66 -6.02
N MET A 18 2.79 2.79 -5.93
CA MET A 18 2.37 3.96 -5.15
C MET A 18 1.25 4.76 -5.85
N LEU A 19 1.44 5.17 -7.12
CA LEU A 19 0.43 5.88 -7.91
C LEU A 19 -0.70 4.94 -8.39
N GLY A 20 -1.27 4.17 -7.47
CA GLY A 20 -2.39 3.27 -7.72
C GLY A 20 -3.74 3.99 -7.65
N ALA A 21 -4.67 3.39 -6.93
CA ALA A 21 -6.00 3.94 -6.70
C ALA A 21 -5.99 5.19 -5.80
N GLY A 22 -5.06 5.23 -4.84
CA GLY A 22 -5.02 6.24 -3.78
C GLY A 22 -4.99 7.67 -4.31
N VAL A 23 -4.17 7.96 -5.31
CA VAL A 23 -4.02 9.31 -5.86
C VAL A 23 -5.33 9.91 -6.39
N PHE A 24 -6.20 9.09 -6.97
CA PHE A 24 -7.48 9.54 -7.55
C PHE A 24 -8.56 9.81 -6.50
N SER A 25 -8.44 9.23 -5.31
CA SER A 25 -9.35 9.40 -4.17
C SER A 25 -8.79 10.35 -3.10
N LEU A 26 -7.49 10.66 -3.18
CA LEU A 26 -6.77 11.43 -2.18
C LEU A 26 -7.39 12.80 -1.86
N PRO A 27 -7.92 13.59 -2.82
CA PRO A 27 -8.54 14.87 -2.52
C PRO A 27 -9.69 14.75 -1.50
N GLN A 28 -10.63 13.84 -1.71
CA GLN A 28 -11.76 13.61 -0.80
C GLN A 28 -11.30 13.03 0.52
N ASN A 29 -10.50 11.96 0.48
CA ASN A 29 -10.05 11.27 1.68
C ASN A 29 -9.32 12.23 2.65
N MET A 30 -8.56 13.16 2.12
CA MET A 30 -7.85 14.15 2.94
C MET A 30 -8.78 15.26 3.43
N ALA A 31 -9.67 15.77 2.56
CA ALA A 31 -10.63 16.82 2.92
C ALA A 31 -11.64 16.36 3.98
N GLU A 32 -11.96 15.06 4.02
CA GLU A 32 -12.87 14.48 5.01
C GLU A 32 -12.33 14.59 6.44
N VAL A 33 -11.03 14.52 6.63
CA VAL A 33 -10.39 14.41 7.94
C VAL A 33 -9.54 15.61 8.33
N ALA A 34 -9.21 16.51 7.39
CA ALA A 34 -8.25 17.57 7.64
C ALA A 34 -8.50 18.84 6.83
N SER A 35 -8.22 19.97 7.49
CA SER A 35 -8.18 21.31 6.92
C SER A 35 -6.90 21.56 6.11
N PRO A 36 -6.85 22.64 5.31
CA PRO A 36 -5.63 23.04 4.61
C PRO A 36 -4.42 23.20 5.52
N ALA A 37 -4.58 23.79 6.71
CA ALA A 37 -3.50 23.93 7.69
C ALA A 37 -2.98 22.58 8.19
N ALA A 38 -3.89 21.66 8.54
CA ALA A 38 -3.53 20.31 8.98
C ALA A 38 -2.86 19.52 7.87
N LEU A 39 -3.29 19.69 6.61
CA LEU A 39 -2.69 19.04 5.45
C LEU A 39 -1.26 19.49 5.17
N LEU A 40 -0.97 20.79 5.30
CA LEU A 40 0.40 21.31 5.15
C LEU A 40 1.33 20.68 6.19
N ILE A 41 0.89 20.60 7.45
CA ILE A 41 1.66 19.96 8.52
C ILE A 41 1.79 18.45 8.28
N GLY A 42 0.67 17.76 7.97
CA GLY A 42 0.63 16.33 7.71
C GLY A 42 1.54 15.90 6.56
N TRP A 43 1.52 16.65 5.44
CA TRP A 43 2.42 16.42 4.32
C TRP A 43 3.89 16.74 4.64
N GLY A 44 4.15 17.74 5.49
CA GLY A 44 5.49 18.02 6.01
C GLY A 44 6.04 16.83 6.79
N ILE A 45 5.28 16.28 7.72
CA ILE A 45 5.65 15.09 8.52
C ILE A 45 5.83 13.87 7.62
N THR A 46 4.84 13.57 6.77
CA THR A 46 4.89 12.42 5.87
C THR A 46 6.01 12.54 4.85
N GLY A 47 6.19 13.71 4.24
CA GLY A 47 7.25 13.92 3.23
C GLY A 47 8.64 13.68 3.80
N VAL A 48 8.94 14.23 4.98
CA VAL A 48 10.21 13.97 5.66
C VAL A 48 10.32 12.50 6.06
N GLY A 49 9.28 11.94 6.67
CA GLY A 49 9.29 10.57 7.16
C GLY A 49 9.48 9.53 6.06
N ILE A 50 8.76 9.65 4.94
CA ILE A 50 8.86 8.71 3.83
C ILE A 50 10.21 8.84 3.09
N LEU A 51 10.77 10.05 3.00
CA LEU A 51 12.12 10.25 2.45
C LEU A 51 13.17 9.59 3.34
N LEU A 52 13.05 9.69 4.66
CA LEU A 52 13.95 9.00 5.59
C LEU A 52 13.82 7.47 5.45
N LEU A 53 12.62 6.95 5.28
CA LEU A 53 12.39 5.53 5.03
C LEU A 53 13.01 5.07 3.69
N ALA A 54 12.82 5.83 2.62
CA ALA A 54 13.42 5.55 1.31
C ALA A 54 14.95 5.59 1.35
N LEU A 55 15.53 6.55 2.07
CA LEU A 55 16.97 6.63 2.30
C LEU A 55 17.46 5.46 3.16
N ALA A 56 16.70 5.02 4.15
CA ALA A 56 17.03 3.83 4.93
C ALA A 56 17.10 2.59 4.02
N MET A 57 16.12 2.40 3.13
CA MET A 57 16.13 1.32 2.14
C MET A 57 17.33 1.45 1.18
N LEU A 58 17.63 2.66 0.69
CA LEU A 58 18.79 2.92 -0.16
C LEU A 58 20.11 2.51 0.52
N PHE A 59 20.29 2.85 1.81
CA PHE A 59 21.49 2.47 2.53
C PHE A 59 21.54 0.98 2.85
N LEU A 60 20.42 0.37 3.21
CA LEU A 60 20.36 -1.07 3.46
C LEU A 60 20.73 -1.88 2.20
N THR A 61 20.23 -1.50 1.02
CA THR A 61 20.60 -2.18 -0.22
C THR A 61 22.08 -2.06 -0.58
N ARG A 62 22.76 -1.01 -0.08
CA ARG A 62 24.20 -0.80 -0.27
C ARG A 62 25.06 -1.49 0.80
N LEU A 63 24.60 -1.49 2.04
CA LEU A 63 25.30 -2.09 3.19
C LEU A 63 25.15 -3.62 3.24
N ARG A 64 23.99 -4.11 2.80
CA ARG A 64 23.65 -5.54 2.82
C ARG A 64 23.06 -5.97 1.47
N PRO A 65 23.85 -5.92 0.39
CA PRO A 65 23.45 -6.34 -0.96
C PRO A 65 23.17 -7.84 -1.07
N ASP A 66 23.56 -8.61 -0.06
CA ASP A 66 23.32 -10.05 0.12
C ASP A 66 21.89 -10.37 0.54
N LEU A 67 21.15 -9.39 1.11
CA LEU A 67 19.78 -9.60 1.59
C LEU A 67 18.76 -9.25 0.51
N ASP A 68 18.23 -10.27 -0.14
CA ASP A 68 17.11 -10.13 -1.08
C ASP A 68 15.76 -10.19 -0.34
N GLY A 69 14.72 -9.53 -0.92
CA GLY A 69 13.37 -9.53 -0.36
C GLY A 69 13.12 -8.49 0.74
N GLY A 70 14.09 -7.65 1.02
CA GLY A 70 13.97 -6.40 1.78
C GLY A 70 13.25 -6.53 3.13
N ILE A 71 12.00 -6.10 3.20
CA ILE A 71 11.21 -5.99 4.44
C ILE A 71 11.26 -7.25 5.30
N PHE A 72 11.12 -8.41 4.69
CA PHE A 72 11.18 -9.70 5.40
C PHE A 72 12.60 -10.01 5.90
N THR A 73 13.58 -9.95 5.00
CA THR A 73 14.95 -10.36 5.29
C THR A 73 15.66 -9.42 6.26
N TYR A 74 15.36 -8.09 6.18
CA TYR A 74 15.88 -7.10 7.14
C TYR A 74 15.35 -7.36 8.56
N ALA A 75 14.05 -7.62 8.68
CA ALA A 75 13.44 -7.93 9.96
C ALA A 75 13.99 -9.25 10.56
N ARG A 76 14.12 -10.27 9.72
CA ARG A 76 14.65 -11.58 10.12
C ARG A 76 16.11 -11.51 10.57
N GLU A 77 16.96 -10.88 9.79
CA GLU A 77 18.39 -10.72 10.09
C GLU A 77 18.61 -9.84 11.32
N GLY A 78 17.81 -8.78 11.45
CA GLY A 78 17.93 -7.87 12.58
C GLY A 78 17.42 -8.43 13.90
N PHE A 79 16.30 -9.16 13.88
CA PHE A 79 15.51 -9.41 15.09
C PHE A 79 15.07 -10.86 15.27
N GLY A 80 15.43 -11.74 14.34
CA GLY A 80 15.17 -13.17 14.42
C GLY A 80 13.96 -13.66 13.63
N GLU A 81 13.74 -14.97 13.65
CA GLU A 81 12.81 -15.67 12.77
C GLU A 81 11.35 -15.24 12.96
N LEU A 82 10.88 -15.09 14.20
CA LEU A 82 9.51 -14.69 14.50
C LEU A 82 9.23 -13.27 14.03
N VAL A 83 10.16 -12.32 14.27
CA VAL A 83 10.00 -10.93 13.84
C VAL A 83 10.03 -10.83 12.32
N GLY A 84 10.92 -11.59 11.67
CA GLY A 84 10.92 -11.73 10.21
C GLY A 84 9.59 -12.26 9.70
N PHE A 85 9.07 -13.33 10.30
CA PHE A 85 7.76 -13.86 9.94
C PHE A 85 6.64 -12.82 10.12
N CYS A 86 6.58 -12.11 11.24
CA CYS A 86 5.59 -11.07 11.47
C CYS A 86 5.68 -9.97 10.40
N SER A 87 6.88 -9.55 10.04
CA SER A 87 7.07 -8.58 8.95
C SER A 87 6.54 -9.11 7.61
N ALA A 88 6.84 -10.35 7.25
CA ALA A 88 6.31 -10.98 6.03
C ALA A 88 4.79 -11.13 6.05
N TRP A 89 4.24 -11.54 7.19
CA TRP A 89 2.81 -11.74 7.37
C TRP A 89 2.02 -10.43 7.27
N GLY A 90 2.46 -9.37 7.98
CA GLY A 90 1.83 -8.05 7.92
C GLY A 90 1.90 -7.47 6.51
N TYR A 91 3.05 -7.54 5.85
CA TYR A 91 3.20 -7.12 4.46
C TYR A 91 2.28 -7.90 3.52
N TRP A 92 2.23 -9.23 3.65
CA TRP A 92 1.37 -10.06 2.80
C TRP A 92 -0.10 -9.75 3.00
N LEU A 93 -0.57 -9.57 4.24
CA LEU A 93 -1.94 -9.13 4.52
C LEU A 93 -2.23 -7.75 3.94
N CYS A 94 -1.31 -6.79 4.11
CA CYS A 94 -1.41 -5.48 3.48
C CYS A 94 -1.60 -5.62 1.96
N ALA A 95 -0.78 -6.44 1.31
CA ALA A 95 -0.82 -6.66 -0.13
C ALA A 95 -2.12 -7.34 -0.60
N VAL A 96 -2.64 -8.32 0.18
CA VAL A 96 -3.93 -8.96 -0.10
C VAL A 96 -5.06 -7.93 -0.04
N ILE A 97 -5.12 -7.13 1.03
CA ILE A 97 -6.18 -6.14 1.24
C ILE A 97 -6.05 -5.00 0.21
N ALA A 98 -4.83 -4.57 -0.13
CA ALA A 98 -4.58 -3.61 -1.20
C ALA A 98 -5.11 -4.11 -2.55
N ASN A 99 -4.86 -5.38 -2.88
CA ASN A 99 -5.38 -5.99 -4.10
C ASN A 99 -6.92 -6.02 -4.13
N VAL A 100 -7.57 -6.30 -3.01
CA VAL A 100 -9.03 -6.21 -2.89
C VAL A 100 -9.50 -4.78 -3.14
N SER A 101 -8.86 -3.78 -2.51
CA SER A 101 -9.22 -2.37 -2.66
C SER A 101 -9.08 -1.88 -4.10
N TYR A 102 -8.05 -2.33 -4.82
CA TYR A 102 -7.87 -2.02 -6.25
C TYR A 102 -8.98 -2.59 -7.11
N LEU A 103 -9.39 -3.82 -6.86
CA LEU A 103 -10.52 -4.42 -7.58
C LEU A 103 -11.83 -3.69 -7.29
N VAL A 104 -12.09 -3.35 -6.04
CA VAL A 104 -13.29 -2.58 -5.64
C VAL A 104 -13.33 -1.22 -6.33
N ILE A 105 -12.22 -0.46 -6.32
CA ILE A 105 -12.20 0.89 -6.91
C ILE A 105 -12.30 0.87 -8.44
N VAL A 106 -11.82 -0.17 -9.12
CA VAL A 106 -11.99 -0.31 -10.59
C VAL A 106 -13.48 -0.40 -10.92
N PHE A 107 -14.25 -1.22 -10.20
CA PHE A 107 -15.67 -1.35 -10.44
C PHE A 107 -16.47 -0.14 -9.93
N SER A 108 -16.02 0.53 -8.87
CA SER A 108 -16.54 1.84 -8.48
C SER A 108 -16.32 2.90 -9.58
N ALA A 109 -15.17 2.88 -10.28
CA ALA A 109 -14.94 3.78 -11.41
C ALA A 109 -15.78 3.42 -12.64
N LEU A 110 -15.96 2.13 -12.92
CA LEU A 110 -16.83 1.67 -14.00
C LEU A 110 -18.28 2.09 -13.79
N SER A 111 -18.75 2.22 -12.55
CA SER A 111 -20.12 2.67 -12.25
C SER A 111 -20.43 4.08 -12.76
N PHE A 112 -19.42 4.94 -12.95
CA PHE A 112 -19.60 6.26 -13.60
C PHE A 112 -20.13 6.14 -15.03
N PHE A 113 -19.86 5.03 -15.70
CA PHE A 113 -20.33 4.78 -17.08
C PHE A 113 -21.58 3.92 -17.17
N THR A 114 -21.89 3.14 -16.14
CA THR A 114 -22.91 2.07 -16.20
C THR A 114 -24.09 2.30 -15.29
N ASP A 115 -23.92 3.04 -14.19
CA ASP A 115 -24.96 3.26 -13.21
C ASP A 115 -25.82 4.48 -13.59
N SER A 116 -27.11 4.37 -13.32
CA SER A 116 -28.08 5.47 -13.46
C SER A 116 -28.91 5.58 -12.19
N PRO A 117 -29.73 6.63 -12.00
CA PRO A 117 -30.61 6.73 -10.83
C PRO A 117 -31.53 5.51 -10.63
N GLU A 118 -31.87 4.81 -11.72
CA GLU A 118 -32.77 3.66 -11.73
C GLU A 118 -32.04 2.32 -11.66
N LEU A 119 -30.75 2.27 -12.04
CA LEU A 119 -29.95 1.05 -12.13
C LEU A 119 -28.60 1.22 -11.45
N ARG A 120 -28.43 0.59 -10.28
CA ARG A 120 -27.15 0.49 -9.59
C ARG A 120 -26.46 -0.84 -9.94
N LEU A 121 -25.68 -0.85 -11.03
CA LEU A 121 -24.98 -2.05 -11.49
C LEU A 121 -23.75 -2.34 -10.64
N PHE A 122 -22.81 -1.39 -10.56
CA PHE A 122 -21.54 -1.56 -9.83
C PHE A 122 -21.48 -0.76 -8.53
N GLY A 123 -22.21 0.34 -8.39
CA GLY A 123 -22.27 1.16 -7.19
C GLY A 123 -20.88 1.60 -6.73
N ASP A 124 -20.56 1.39 -5.45
CA ASP A 124 -19.25 1.69 -4.87
C ASP A 124 -18.24 0.54 -5.05
N GLY A 125 -18.48 -0.35 -6.03
CA GLY A 125 -17.63 -1.51 -6.29
C GLY A 125 -17.91 -2.71 -5.38
N ASN A 126 -19.01 -2.70 -4.64
CA ASN A 126 -19.38 -3.71 -3.65
C ASN A 126 -20.69 -4.46 -3.94
N THR A 127 -21.31 -4.24 -5.10
CA THR A 127 -22.45 -5.01 -5.57
C THR A 127 -22.03 -6.42 -5.99
N TRP A 128 -22.97 -7.37 -6.04
CA TRP A 128 -22.64 -8.73 -6.49
C TRP A 128 -22.10 -8.76 -7.92
N GLN A 129 -22.60 -7.90 -8.81
CA GLN A 129 -22.11 -7.75 -10.18
C GLN A 129 -20.67 -7.25 -10.21
N ALA A 130 -20.36 -6.25 -9.34
CA ALA A 130 -18.99 -5.74 -9.19
C ALA A 130 -18.04 -6.85 -8.70
N ILE A 131 -18.46 -7.67 -7.75
CA ILE A 131 -17.65 -8.76 -7.23
C ILE A 131 -17.41 -9.85 -8.28
N VAL A 132 -18.41 -10.19 -9.09
CA VAL A 132 -18.22 -11.12 -10.22
C VAL A 132 -17.21 -10.57 -11.21
N GLY A 133 -17.36 -9.30 -11.62
CA GLY A 133 -16.39 -8.66 -12.53
C GLY A 133 -14.98 -8.59 -11.93
N ALA A 134 -14.86 -8.21 -10.65
CA ALA A 134 -13.60 -8.20 -9.90
C ALA A 134 -12.96 -9.59 -9.86
N SER A 135 -13.75 -10.65 -9.65
CA SER A 135 -13.27 -12.03 -9.69
C SER A 135 -12.74 -12.42 -11.07
N VAL A 136 -13.45 -12.05 -12.13
CA VAL A 136 -12.96 -12.30 -13.51
C VAL A 136 -11.61 -11.60 -13.73
N LEU A 137 -11.49 -10.32 -13.38
CA LEU A 137 -10.24 -9.58 -13.51
C LEU A 137 -9.11 -10.19 -12.67
N LEU A 138 -9.39 -10.59 -11.42
CA LEU A 138 -8.46 -11.29 -10.55
C LEU A 138 -7.87 -12.53 -11.23
N TRP A 139 -8.73 -13.41 -11.74
CA TRP A 139 -8.26 -14.65 -12.34
C TRP A 139 -7.57 -14.44 -13.69
N VAL A 140 -7.97 -13.46 -14.47
CA VAL A 140 -7.24 -13.06 -15.69
C VAL A 140 -5.81 -12.64 -15.35
N VAL A 141 -5.63 -11.77 -14.35
CA VAL A 141 -4.31 -11.33 -13.89
C VAL A 141 -3.52 -12.48 -13.28
N HIS A 142 -4.17 -13.39 -12.54
CA HIS A 142 -3.55 -14.61 -12.01
C HIS A 142 -2.86 -15.42 -13.12
N PHE A 143 -3.58 -15.74 -14.17
CA PHE A 143 -3.03 -16.50 -15.28
C PHE A 143 -1.98 -15.72 -16.10
N LEU A 144 -2.10 -14.39 -16.15
CA LEU A 144 -1.08 -13.55 -16.78
C LEU A 144 0.24 -13.61 -16.00
N VAL A 145 0.21 -13.52 -14.67
CA VAL A 145 1.41 -13.61 -13.81
C VAL A 145 2.03 -15.01 -13.89
N LEU A 146 1.22 -16.07 -13.98
CA LEU A 146 1.72 -17.44 -14.18
C LEU A 146 2.48 -17.61 -15.51
N ARG A 147 2.23 -16.77 -16.52
CA ARG A 147 2.99 -16.76 -17.79
C ARG A 147 4.39 -16.14 -17.65
N GLY A 148 4.71 -15.54 -16.50
CA GLY A 148 6.02 -15.02 -16.17
C GLY A 148 5.97 -13.57 -15.67
N VAL A 149 6.68 -13.33 -14.59
CA VAL A 149 6.75 -12.02 -13.91
C VAL A 149 7.27 -10.91 -14.83
N GLN A 150 8.11 -11.23 -15.79
CA GLN A 150 8.69 -10.25 -16.71
C GLN A 150 7.69 -9.69 -17.72
N THR A 151 6.80 -10.52 -18.24
CA THR A 151 5.71 -10.07 -19.12
C THR A 151 4.82 -9.09 -18.38
N ALA A 152 4.49 -9.41 -17.12
CA ALA A 152 3.73 -8.55 -16.25
C ALA A 152 4.44 -7.19 -15.98
N ALA A 153 5.76 -7.19 -15.74
CA ALA A 153 6.54 -5.96 -15.52
C ALA A 153 6.58 -5.05 -16.75
N SER A 154 6.62 -5.62 -17.97
CA SER A 154 6.58 -4.83 -19.22
C SER A 154 5.23 -4.15 -19.44
N ILE A 155 4.14 -4.86 -19.16
CA ILE A 155 2.77 -4.31 -19.21
C ILE A 155 2.62 -3.19 -18.17
N ASN A 156 3.16 -3.39 -16.97
CA ASN A 156 3.14 -2.40 -15.92
C ASN A 156 3.90 -1.11 -16.28
N LEU A 157 5.02 -1.21 -16.98
CA LEU A 157 5.76 -0.04 -17.46
C LEU A 157 4.90 0.81 -18.41
N ALA A 158 4.23 0.17 -19.37
CA ALA A 158 3.32 0.87 -20.29
C ALA A 158 2.14 1.53 -19.54
N ALA A 159 1.52 0.82 -18.60
CA ALA A 159 0.45 1.35 -17.77
C ALA A 159 0.93 2.52 -16.89
N THR A 160 2.18 2.48 -16.40
CA THR A 160 2.77 3.56 -15.61
C THR A 160 2.93 4.84 -16.42
N LEU A 161 3.37 4.74 -17.66
CA LEU A 161 3.47 5.90 -18.56
C LEU A 161 2.08 6.45 -18.91
N ALA A 162 1.13 5.56 -19.21
CA ALA A 162 -0.24 5.96 -19.58
C ALA A 162 -0.97 6.71 -18.45
N LYS A 163 -0.80 6.32 -17.20
CA LYS A 163 -1.45 6.97 -16.04
C LYS A 163 -0.93 8.38 -15.74
N LEU A 164 0.29 8.70 -16.15
CA LEU A 164 0.85 10.05 -15.95
C LEU A 164 0.15 11.11 -16.79
N VAL A 165 -0.49 10.73 -17.90
CA VAL A 165 -1.21 11.66 -18.78
C VAL A 165 -2.43 12.28 -18.08
N PRO A 166 -3.41 11.51 -17.55
CA PRO A 166 -4.55 12.09 -16.84
C PRO A 166 -4.15 12.82 -15.55
N LEU A 167 -3.12 12.35 -14.84
CA LEU A 167 -2.60 13.04 -13.66
C LEU A 167 -1.95 14.38 -14.00
N GLY A 168 -1.14 14.42 -15.07
CA GLY A 168 -0.53 15.66 -15.55
C GLY A 168 -1.59 16.66 -16.02
N LEU A 169 -2.60 16.21 -16.76
CA LEU A 169 -3.73 17.03 -17.19
C LEU A 169 -4.48 17.62 -15.99
N PHE A 170 -4.78 16.77 -14.99
CA PHE A 170 -5.42 17.23 -13.75
C PHE A 170 -4.61 18.33 -13.05
N VAL A 171 -3.30 18.14 -12.88
CA VAL A 171 -2.44 19.13 -12.23
C VAL A 171 -2.44 20.46 -13.00
N VAL A 172 -2.32 20.43 -14.33
CA VAL A 172 -2.34 21.64 -15.16
C VAL A 172 -3.66 22.37 -15.00
N LEU A 173 -4.79 21.69 -15.12
CA LEU A 173 -6.11 22.29 -14.97
C LEU A 173 -6.36 22.80 -13.55
N ALA A 174 -5.91 22.07 -12.53
CA ALA A 174 -6.04 22.47 -11.14
C ALA A 174 -5.20 23.72 -10.82
N VAL A 175 -4.03 23.89 -11.41
CA VAL A 175 -3.24 25.13 -11.31
C VAL A 175 -4.00 26.31 -11.91
N ILE A 176 -4.61 26.13 -13.08
CA ILE A 176 -5.38 27.19 -13.76
C ILE A 176 -6.64 27.55 -12.96
N ALA A 177 -7.32 26.55 -12.39
CA ALA A 177 -8.57 26.72 -11.64
C ALA A 177 -8.34 27.05 -10.14
N PHE A 178 -7.11 27.18 -9.70
CA PHE A 178 -6.78 27.43 -8.29
C PHE A 178 -7.18 28.84 -7.86
N HIS A 179 -7.97 28.94 -6.80
CA HIS A 179 -8.36 30.21 -6.16
C HIS A 179 -7.93 30.21 -4.70
N MET A 180 -7.08 31.17 -4.33
CA MET A 180 -6.58 31.31 -2.95
C MET A 180 -7.70 31.53 -1.91
N PRO A 181 -8.75 32.34 -2.19
CA PRO A 181 -9.88 32.46 -1.27
C PRO A 181 -10.59 31.13 -0.97
N THR A 182 -10.73 30.25 -1.96
CA THR A 182 -11.30 28.91 -1.79
C THR A 182 -10.42 28.03 -0.89
N PHE A 183 -9.11 28.07 -1.11
CA PHE A 183 -8.14 27.35 -0.29
C PHE A 183 -8.14 27.78 1.18
N THR A 184 -8.37 29.06 1.45
CA THR A 184 -8.33 29.62 2.80
C THR A 184 -9.68 29.68 3.50
N LEU A 185 -10.77 29.32 2.81
CA LEU A 185 -12.15 29.48 3.31
C LEU A 185 -12.38 28.75 4.65
N ASP A 186 -11.85 27.55 4.81
CA ASP A 186 -11.92 26.75 6.02
C ASP A 186 -10.50 26.29 6.43
N PHE A 187 -9.60 27.28 6.58
CA PHE A 187 -8.16 27.02 6.70
C PHE A 187 -7.80 26.16 7.91
N THR A 188 -8.50 26.30 9.02
CA THR A 188 -8.25 25.54 10.26
C THR A 188 -9.24 24.39 10.49
N GLY A 189 -10.28 24.26 9.66
CA GLY A 189 -11.27 23.18 9.75
C GLY A 189 -12.14 23.28 11.00
N VAL A 190 -12.71 24.46 11.25
CA VAL A 190 -13.53 24.70 12.46
C VAL A 190 -14.76 23.79 12.49
N ASP A 191 -15.35 23.49 11.34
CA ASP A 191 -16.51 22.62 11.20
C ASP A 191 -16.20 21.12 11.38
N LEU A 192 -14.92 20.71 11.38
CA LEU A 192 -14.52 19.35 11.77
C LEU A 192 -14.69 19.07 13.26
N GLY A 193 -14.84 20.10 14.10
CA GLY A 193 -15.04 19.95 15.54
C GLY A 193 -13.86 19.36 16.31
N VAL A 194 -12.69 19.19 15.67
CA VAL A 194 -11.47 18.65 16.28
C VAL A 194 -10.29 19.60 16.05
N PRO A 195 -9.34 19.69 17.00
CA PRO A 195 -8.19 20.58 16.87
C PRO A 195 -7.28 20.14 15.71
N VAL A 196 -6.54 21.11 15.14
CA VAL A 196 -5.65 20.89 13.98
C VAL A 196 -4.70 19.70 14.20
N TRP A 197 -4.21 19.49 15.42
CA TRP A 197 -3.32 18.37 15.73
C TRP A 197 -3.99 16.99 15.56
N GLU A 198 -5.25 16.85 15.97
CA GLU A 198 -6.03 15.63 15.73
C GLU A 198 -6.29 15.42 14.24
N GLN A 199 -6.58 16.50 13.51
CA GLN A 199 -6.71 16.44 12.06
C GLN A 199 -5.42 15.92 11.41
N VAL A 200 -4.23 16.41 11.84
CA VAL A 200 -2.93 15.92 11.38
C VAL A 200 -2.79 14.42 11.64
N LYS A 201 -3.14 13.94 12.82
CA LYS A 201 -3.10 12.49 13.13
C LYS A 201 -4.00 11.69 12.18
N ASN A 202 -5.20 12.18 11.91
CA ASN A 202 -6.17 11.50 11.04
C ASN A 202 -5.69 11.40 9.58
N THR A 203 -4.75 12.27 9.13
CA THR A 203 -4.16 12.14 7.79
C THR A 203 -3.12 11.03 7.67
N MET A 204 -2.57 10.54 8.77
CA MET A 204 -1.36 9.70 8.75
C MET A 204 -1.55 8.35 8.07
N LEU A 205 -2.66 7.66 8.31
CA LEU A 205 -2.95 6.40 7.62
C LEU A 205 -3.29 6.60 6.14
N ILE A 206 -3.90 7.73 5.78
CA ILE A 206 -4.21 8.07 4.38
C ILE A 206 -2.92 8.40 3.61
N THR A 207 -2.05 9.23 4.19
CA THR A 207 -0.76 9.55 3.57
C THR A 207 0.14 8.32 3.50
N LEU A 208 0.11 7.45 4.53
CA LEU A 208 0.81 6.18 4.49
C LEU A 208 0.31 5.29 3.37
N TRP A 209 -1.02 5.15 3.22
CA TRP A 209 -1.64 4.33 2.17
C TRP A 209 -1.10 4.64 0.78
N VAL A 210 -1.01 5.91 0.41
CA VAL A 210 -0.56 6.30 -0.93
C VAL A 210 0.93 6.03 -1.17
N PHE A 211 1.73 5.86 -0.10
CA PHE A 211 3.14 5.48 -0.19
C PHE A 211 3.40 3.99 0.00
N ILE A 212 2.40 3.18 0.32
CA ILE A 212 2.56 1.72 0.33
C ILE A 212 2.93 1.28 -1.09
N GLY A 213 4.03 0.51 -1.18
CA GLY A 213 4.67 0.16 -2.45
C GLY A 213 6.05 0.78 -2.61
N VAL A 214 6.44 1.73 -1.74
CA VAL A 214 7.81 2.29 -1.70
C VAL A 214 8.89 1.20 -1.62
N GLU A 215 8.58 0.09 -0.99
CA GLU A 215 9.43 -1.09 -0.83
C GLU A 215 9.51 -1.98 -2.09
N GLY A 216 8.71 -1.71 -3.11
CA GLY A 216 8.53 -2.62 -4.24
C GLY A 216 9.82 -3.08 -4.91
N ALA A 217 10.78 -2.17 -5.14
CA ALA A 217 12.08 -2.54 -5.71
C ALA A 217 12.89 -3.42 -4.75
N VAL A 218 12.80 -3.19 -3.44
CA VAL A 218 13.52 -3.95 -2.42
C VAL A 218 12.93 -5.36 -2.28
N VAL A 219 11.61 -5.50 -2.33
CA VAL A 219 10.91 -6.79 -2.31
C VAL A 219 11.30 -7.67 -3.51
N VAL A 220 11.41 -7.08 -4.71
CA VAL A 220 11.81 -7.80 -5.92
C VAL A 220 13.31 -7.71 -6.23
N SER A 221 14.13 -7.38 -5.25
CA SER A 221 15.58 -7.13 -5.45
C SER A 221 16.34 -8.32 -6.03
N ALA A 222 15.90 -9.57 -5.79
CA ALA A 222 16.45 -10.76 -6.41
C ALA A 222 16.35 -10.74 -7.96
N ARG A 223 15.35 -10.04 -8.49
CA ARG A 223 15.09 -9.89 -9.93
C ARG A 223 15.78 -8.68 -10.56
N ALA A 224 16.48 -7.85 -9.76
CA ALA A 224 17.18 -6.68 -10.26
C ALA A 224 18.42 -7.05 -11.07
N ARG A 225 18.64 -6.30 -12.17
CA ARG A 225 19.85 -6.45 -13.00
C ARG A 225 21.11 -6.01 -12.23
N ASN A 226 20.98 -4.92 -11.47
CA ASN A 226 22.03 -4.37 -10.64
C ASN A 226 21.46 -4.04 -9.25
N LYS A 227 22.06 -4.58 -8.19
CA LYS A 227 21.60 -4.33 -6.81
C LYS A 227 21.68 -2.86 -6.40
N LYS A 228 22.61 -2.08 -6.98
CA LYS A 228 22.72 -0.64 -6.72
C LYS A 228 21.53 0.17 -7.23
N ASP A 229 20.84 -0.33 -8.25
CA ASP A 229 19.68 0.33 -8.85
C ASP A 229 18.43 0.26 -7.94
N VAL A 230 18.34 -0.74 -7.06
CA VAL A 230 17.17 -1.01 -6.21
C VAL A 230 16.85 0.20 -5.31
N GLY A 231 17.81 0.64 -4.51
CA GLY A 231 17.61 1.78 -3.61
C GLY A 231 17.44 3.10 -4.36
N MET A 232 18.14 3.29 -5.49
CA MET A 232 17.99 4.49 -6.32
C MET A 232 16.59 4.54 -6.95
N ALA A 233 16.08 3.43 -7.45
CA ALA A 233 14.72 3.32 -7.98
C ALA A 233 13.67 3.71 -6.93
N THR A 234 13.83 3.22 -5.69
CA THR A 234 12.98 3.59 -4.56
C THR A 234 12.98 5.10 -4.32
N LEU A 235 14.16 5.72 -4.22
CA LEU A 235 14.28 7.16 -3.94
C LEU A 235 13.67 8.01 -5.07
N LEU A 236 13.97 7.70 -6.33
CA LEU A 236 13.42 8.42 -7.49
C LEU A 236 11.88 8.32 -7.54
N ALA A 237 11.35 7.13 -7.31
CA ALA A 237 9.91 6.91 -7.30
C ALA A 237 9.21 7.66 -6.16
N VAL A 238 9.81 7.70 -4.96
CA VAL A 238 9.27 8.45 -3.82
C VAL A 238 9.25 9.95 -4.09
N LEU A 239 10.31 10.51 -4.64
CA LEU A 239 10.36 11.94 -4.97
C LEU A 239 9.29 12.30 -6.01
N ALA A 240 9.12 11.47 -7.05
CA ALA A 240 8.09 11.69 -8.06
C ALA A 240 6.67 11.56 -7.46
N ALA A 241 6.41 10.52 -6.68
CA ALA A 241 5.10 10.31 -6.05
C ALA A 241 4.75 11.42 -5.05
N LEU A 242 5.69 11.82 -4.19
CA LEU A 242 5.50 12.91 -3.22
C LEU A 242 5.13 14.22 -3.93
N THR A 243 5.81 14.54 -5.03
CA THR A 243 5.49 15.74 -5.84
C THR A 243 4.06 15.66 -6.37
N VAL A 244 3.67 14.53 -6.95
CA VAL A 244 2.30 14.36 -7.48
C VAL A 244 1.26 14.47 -6.37
N TYR A 245 1.46 13.81 -5.22
CA TYR A 245 0.50 13.82 -4.11
C TYR A 245 0.32 15.22 -3.50
N LEU A 246 1.41 15.97 -3.32
CA LEU A 246 1.34 17.35 -2.85
C LEU A 246 0.54 18.22 -3.83
N LEU A 247 0.86 18.15 -5.12
CA LEU A 247 0.15 18.93 -6.14
C LEU A 247 -1.34 18.56 -6.19
N VAL A 248 -1.65 17.26 -6.26
CA VAL A 248 -3.03 16.78 -6.33
C VAL A 248 -3.82 17.24 -5.10
N THR A 249 -3.29 17.08 -3.91
CA THR A 249 -4.01 17.36 -2.67
C THR A 249 -4.21 18.87 -2.44
N LEU A 250 -3.12 19.64 -2.53
CA LEU A 250 -3.17 21.07 -2.21
C LEU A 250 -3.91 21.88 -3.29
N LEU A 251 -3.70 21.55 -4.56
CA LEU A 251 -4.43 22.25 -5.65
C LEU A 251 -5.93 21.97 -5.62
N SER A 252 -6.34 20.75 -5.26
CA SER A 252 -7.76 20.38 -5.15
C SER A 252 -8.53 21.28 -4.18
N LEU A 253 -7.92 21.67 -3.07
CA LEU A 253 -8.51 22.58 -2.08
C LEU A 253 -8.64 24.02 -2.56
N GLY A 254 -7.90 24.41 -3.60
CA GLY A 254 -8.08 25.70 -4.26
C GLY A 254 -9.13 25.67 -5.40
N VAL A 255 -9.47 24.47 -5.89
CA VAL A 255 -10.53 24.27 -6.90
C VAL A 255 -11.91 24.17 -6.25
N LEU A 256 -11.98 23.49 -5.10
CA LEU A 256 -13.22 23.25 -4.36
C LEU A 256 -12.99 23.42 -2.87
N ALA A 257 -13.91 24.07 -2.17
CA ALA A 257 -13.84 24.27 -0.73
C ALA A 257 -13.84 22.91 -0.01
N ARG A 258 -13.07 22.81 1.09
CA ARG A 258 -12.89 21.58 1.86
C ARG A 258 -14.22 20.85 2.18
N PRO A 259 -15.29 21.51 2.71
CA PRO A 259 -16.52 20.81 3.08
C PRO A 259 -17.22 20.16 1.87
N GLU A 260 -17.18 20.81 0.70
CA GLU A 260 -17.76 20.26 -0.53
C GLU A 260 -16.88 19.09 -1.05
N LEU A 261 -15.57 19.26 -1.00
CA LEU A 261 -14.61 18.24 -1.44
C LEU A 261 -14.72 16.97 -0.59
N ALA A 262 -14.93 17.11 0.73
CA ALA A 262 -15.10 16.01 1.68
C ALA A 262 -16.32 15.13 1.36
N GLN A 263 -17.36 15.69 0.76
CA GLN A 263 -18.59 14.98 0.41
C GLN A 263 -18.56 14.35 -0.99
N MET A 264 -17.47 14.54 -1.74
CA MET A 264 -17.36 13.96 -3.08
C MET A 264 -17.28 12.45 -3.03
N ARG A 265 -17.91 11.80 -4.00
CA ARG A 265 -17.78 10.37 -4.23
C ARG A 265 -16.37 10.04 -4.74
N ASN A 266 -15.80 8.93 -4.27
CA ASN A 266 -14.54 8.41 -4.81
C ASN A 266 -14.77 7.62 -6.13
N PRO A 267 -13.90 7.80 -7.13
CA PRO A 267 -12.68 8.64 -7.15
C PRO A 267 -12.96 10.15 -7.26
N SER A 268 -12.65 10.92 -6.24
CA SER A 268 -12.99 12.35 -6.15
C SER A 268 -12.34 13.23 -7.21
N MET A 269 -11.19 12.82 -7.74
CA MET A 269 -10.53 13.51 -8.86
C MET A 269 -11.44 13.60 -10.09
N ALA A 270 -12.32 12.61 -10.33
CA ALA A 270 -13.28 12.65 -11.42
C ALA A 270 -14.27 13.80 -11.27
N GLY A 271 -14.87 13.96 -10.08
CA GLY A 271 -15.78 15.07 -9.80
C GLY A 271 -15.11 16.45 -9.87
N LEU A 272 -13.86 16.58 -9.42
CA LEU A 272 -13.08 17.81 -9.61
C LEU A 272 -12.85 18.13 -11.09
N MET A 273 -12.56 17.13 -11.91
CA MET A 273 -12.38 17.33 -13.35
C MET A 273 -13.68 17.76 -14.03
N VAL A 274 -14.83 17.26 -13.58
CA VAL A 274 -16.15 17.75 -14.08
C VAL A 274 -16.30 19.25 -13.80
N LYS A 275 -15.90 19.73 -12.63
CA LYS A 275 -15.91 21.17 -12.30
C LYS A 275 -14.98 22.00 -13.20
N MET A 276 -13.82 21.45 -13.59
CA MET A 276 -12.82 22.20 -14.37
C MET A 276 -13.05 22.15 -15.89
N MET A 277 -13.56 21.03 -16.43
CA MET A 277 -13.69 20.86 -17.88
C MET A 277 -14.99 20.19 -18.35
N GLY A 278 -15.97 20.03 -17.45
CA GLY A 278 -17.24 19.37 -17.74
C GLY A 278 -17.18 17.85 -17.78
N SER A 279 -18.23 17.21 -18.34
CA SER A 279 -18.42 15.74 -18.31
C SER A 279 -17.27 14.92 -18.93
N TRP A 280 -16.54 15.46 -19.89
CA TRP A 280 -15.34 14.82 -20.45
C TRP A 280 -14.26 14.58 -19.42
N GLY A 281 -14.18 15.45 -18.39
CA GLY A 281 -13.22 15.30 -17.29
C GLY A 281 -13.42 14.01 -16.50
N GLU A 282 -14.67 13.65 -16.23
CA GLU A 282 -15.03 12.40 -15.57
C GLU A 282 -14.57 11.18 -16.37
N VAL A 283 -14.86 11.19 -17.68
CA VAL A 283 -14.47 10.10 -18.59
C VAL A 283 -12.96 9.90 -18.61
N ILE A 284 -12.19 10.98 -18.74
CA ILE A 284 -10.72 10.95 -18.80
C ILE A 284 -10.15 10.38 -17.49
N ILE A 285 -10.65 10.84 -16.35
CA ILE A 285 -10.15 10.40 -15.05
C ILE A 285 -10.58 8.96 -14.76
N ALA A 286 -11.82 8.57 -15.01
CA ALA A 286 -12.29 7.22 -14.79
C ALA A 286 -11.53 6.22 -15.68
N ALA A 287 -11.33 6.52 -16.96
CA ALA A 287 -10.52 5.70 -17.85
C ALA A 287 -9.05 5.64 -17.40
N GLY A 288 -8.47 6.79 -17.03
CA GLY A 288 -7.11 6.87 -16.50
C GLY A 288 -6.92 6.09 -15.21
N LEU A 289 -7.89 6.13 -14.31
CA LEU A 289 -7.91 5.36 -13.07
C LEU A 289 -7.92 3.86 -13.38
N ILE A 290 -8.82 3.39 -14.26
CA ILE A 290 -8.92 1.98 -14.61
C ILE A 290 -7.57 1.46 -15.13
N VAL A 291 -6.94 2.17 -16.08
CA VAL A 291 -5.61 1.81 -16.60
C VAL A 291 -4.55 1.84 -15.50
N SER A 292 -4.56 2.90 -14.68
CA SER A 292 -3.63 3.07 -13.55
C SER A 292 -3.73 1.92 -12.55
N VAL A 293 -4.95 1.62 -12.12
CA VAL A 293 -5.20 0.63 -11.08
C VAL A 293 -4.94 -0.78 -11.59
N CYS A 294 -5.29 -1.10 -12.83
CA CYS A 294 -4.94 -2.40 -13.43
C CYS A 294 -3.42 -2.61 -13.49
N GLY A 295 -2.63 -1.56 -13.80
CA GLY A 295 -1.18 -1.62 -13.73
C GLY A 295 -0.64 -1.80 -12.31
N ALA A 296 -1.17 -1.04 -11.35
CA ALA A 296 -0.80 -1.15 -9.95
C ALA A 296 -1.18 -2.53 -9.39
N TYR A 297 -2.37 -3.03 -9.69
CA TYR A 297 -2.85 -4.35 -9.30
C TYR A 297 -1.92 -5.46 -9.79
N LEU A 298 -1.42 -5.35 -11.03
CA LEU A 298 -0.46 -6.29 -11.58
C LEU A 298 0.86 -6.28 -10.79
N SER A 299 1.39 -5.10 -10.47
CA SER A 299 2.60 -4.95 -9.63
C SER A 299 2.39 -5.55 -8.24
N TRP A 300 1.28 -5.23 -7.61
CA TRP A 300 0.95 -5.71 -6.27
C TRP A 300 0.70 -7.22 -6.23
N THR A 301 0.11 -7.80 -7.27
CA THR A 301 -0.05 -9.27 -7.39
C THR A 301 1.32 -9.96 -7.43
N ILE A 302 2.30 -9.38 -8.13
CA ILE A 302 3.68 -9.89 -8.16
C ILE A 302 4.31 -9.80 -6.77
N MET A 303 4.27 -8.62 -6.15
CA MET A 303 4.88 -8.39 -4.84
C MET A 303 4.25 -9.25 -3.74
N ALA A 304 2.92 -9.38 -3.75
CA ALA A 304 2.17 -10.19 -2.80
C ALA A 304 2.49 -11.68 -2.89
N ALA A 305 2.81 -12.19 -4.09
CA ALA A 305 3.20 -13.57 -4.28
C ALA A 305 4.70 -13.82 -3.98
N GLU A 306 5.55 -12.80 -4.13
CA GLU A 306 7.00 -12.92 -3.89
C GLU A 306 7.33 -13.10 -2.41
N VAL A 307 6.59 -12.43 -1.50
CA VAL A 307 6.90 -12.49 -0.05
C VAL A 307 6.69 -13.88 0.55
N PRO A 308 5.56 -14.58 0.35
CA PRO A 308 5.43 -15.96 0.82
C PRO A 308 6.43 -16.92 0.19
N LEU A 309 6.80 -16.70 -1.09
CA LEU A 309 7.86 -17.47 -1.75
C LEU A 309 9.19 -17.34 -1.00
N LEU A 310 9.65 -16.12 -0.80
CA LEU A 310 10.90 -15.84 -0.08
C LEU A 310 10.84 -16.33 1.36
N ALA A 311 9.77 -16.06 2.07
CA ALA A 311 9.59 -16.54 3.43
C ALA A 311 9.63 -18.08 3.53
N ALA A 312 9.09 -18.80 2.52
CA ALA A 312 9.17 -20.26 2.47
C ALA A 312 10.58 -20.76 2.12
N GLN A 313 11.32 -20.07 1.26
CA GLN A 313 12.73 -20.37 0.96
C GLN A 313 13.61 -20.23 2.22
N TYR A 314 13.30 -19.24 3.06
CA TYR A 314 13.94 -19.02 4.36
C TYR A 314 13.32 -19.82 5.51
N LYS A 315 12.45 -20.81 5.22
CA LYS A 315 11.81 -21.72 6.21
C LYS A 315 10.83 -21.03 7.19
N ALA A 316 10.46 -19.79 6.94
CA ALA A 316 9.49 -19.05 7.76
C ALA A 316 8.03 -19.36 7.38
N PHE A 317 7.78 -19.77 6.13
CA PHE A 317 6.48 -20.23 5.63
C PHE A 317 6.55 -21.72 5.25
N PRO A 318 5.39 -22.42 5.14
CA PRO A 318 5.38 -23.83 4.72
C PRO A 318 6.09 -24.05 3.39
N ARG A 319 6.83 -25.15 3.29
CA ARG A 319 7.66 -25.49 2.11
C ARG A 319 6.90 -25.48 0.78
N LEU A 320 5.59 -25.70 0.82
CA LEU A 320 4.72 -25.67 -0.37
C LEU A 320 4.86 -24.35 -1.13
N PHE A 321 4.95 -23.22 -0.41
CA PHE A 321 4.98 -21.88 -1.00
C PHE A 321 6.32 -21.50 -1.63
N ALA A 322 7.36 -22.33 -1.47
CA ALA A 322 8.62 -22.18 -2.19
C ALA A 322 8.56 -22.69 -3.66
N ARG A 323 7.41 -23.25 -4.10
CA ARG A 323 7.26 -23.79 -5.45
C ARG A 323 7.11 -22.68 -6.49
N GLN A 324 7.90 -22.81 -7.56
CA GLN A 324 7.82 -22.00 -8.76
C GLN A 324 7.44 -22.86 -9.94
N ASN A 325 6.81 -22.28 -10.95
CA ASN A 325 6.53 -22.97 -12.22
C ASN A 325 7.75 -22.95 -13.17
N ALA A 326 7.64 -23.58 -14.35
CA ALA A 326 8.71 -23.62 -15.36
C ALA A 326 9.13 -22.23 -15.89
N ARG A 327 8.36 -21.18 -15.61
CA ARG A 327 8.64 -19.77 -15.97
C ARG A 327 9.10 -18.94 -14.77
N ASN A 328 9.54 -19.58 -13.69
CA ASN A 328 9.99 -18.95 -12.44
C ASN A 328 8.92 -18.04 -11.77
N ALA A 329 7.64 -18.23 -12.07
CA ALA A 329 6.57 -17.56 -11.34
C ALA A 329 6.26 -18.29 -10.03
N PRO A 330 6.01 -17.56 -8.91
CA PRO A 330 5.76 -18.13 -7.59
C PRO A 330 4.36 -18.76 -7.51
N SER A 331 4.15 -19.91 -8.17
CA SER A 331 2.83 -20.46 -8.43
C SER A 331 2.02 -20.75 -7.17
N ALA A 332 2.59 -21.45 -6.19
CA ALA A 332 1.86 -21.78 -4.95
C ALA A 332 1.52 -20.54 -4.11
N SER A 333 2.46 -19.61 -3.99
CA SER A 333 2.24 -18.33 -3.30
C SER A 333 1.20 -17.45 -4.00
N LEU A 334 1.18 -17.47 -5.34
CA LEU A 334 0.19 -16.75 -6.13
C LEU A 334 -1.22 -17.34 -5.93
N TRP A 335 -1.35 -18.67 -5.87
CA TRP A 335 -2.63 -19.33 -5.55
C TRP A 335 -3.12 -18.97 -4.14
N LEU A 336 -2.23 -18.99 -3.14
CA LEU A 336 -2.57 -18.56 -1.77
C LEU A 336 -3.09 -17.12 -1.75
N THR A 337 -2.32 -16.20 -2.36
CA THR A 337 -2.64 -14.78 -2.39
C THR A 337 -3.99 -14.53 -3.06
N ASN A 338 -4.20 -15.06 -4.25
CA ASN A 338 -5.42 -14.78 -5.02
C ASN A 338 -6.65 -15.51 -4.48
N ALA A 339 -6.50 -16.68 -3.86
CA ALA A 339 -7.59 -17.31 -3.10
C ALA A 339 -7.99 -16.45 -1.89
N SER A 340 -7.02 -15.87 -1.17
CA SER A 340 -7.29 -14.93 -0.07
C SER A 340 -7.99 -13.66 -0.55
N VAL A 341 -7.55 -13.06 -1.67
CA VAL A 341 -8.22 -11.92 -2.30
C VAL A 341 -9.66 -12.28 -2.68
N GLN A 342 -9.89 -13.46 -3.27
CA GLN A 342 -11.24 -13.91 -3.64
C GLN A 342 -12.15 -14.05 -2.42
N ILE A 343 -11.66 -14.61 -1.32
CA ILE A 343 -12.41 -14.70 -0.06
C ILE A 343 -12.76 -13.30 0.45
N CYS A 344 -11.80 -12.38 0.47
CA CYS A 344 -12.04 -11.00 0.89
C CYS A 344 -13.06 -10.29 0.00
N LEU A 345 -13.06 -10.50 -1.32
CA LEU A 345 -14.08 -9.95 -2.22
C LEU A 345 -15.49 -10.42 -1.84
N VAL A 346 -15.65 -11.69 -1.51
CA VAL A 346 -16.95 -12.23 -1.04
C VAL A 346 -17.34 -11.60 0.30
N LEU A 347 -16.39 -11.39 1.21
CA LEU A 347 -16.64 -10.72 2.50
C LEU A 347 -17.05 -9.25 2.30
N ILE A 348 -16.43 -8.52 1.35
CA ILE A 348 -16.83 -7.15 1.01
C ILE A 348 -18.29 -7.08 0.57
N TRP A 349 -18.72 -8.00 -0.29
CA TRP A 349 -20.12 -8.09 -0.68
C TRP A 349 -21.04 -8.37 0.52
N ALA A 350 -20.66 -9.31 1.38
CA ALA A 350 -21.47 -9.72 2.53
C ALA A 350 -21.56 -8.63 3.61
N THR A 351 -20.51 -7.82 3.80
CA THR A 351 -20.44 -6.77 4.83
C THR A 351 -20.84 -5.39 4.33
N GLY A 352 -20.89 -5.18 3.00
CA GLY A 352 -21.11 -3.87 2.40
C GLY A 352 -19.93 -2.90 2.59
N SER A 353 -18.75 -3.38 2.98
CA SER A 353 -17.56 -2.57 3.18
C SER A 353 -17.15 -1.84 1.89
N ASN A 354 -16.44 -0.73 2.04
CA ASN A 354 -16.04 0.13 0.93
C ASN A 354 -14.50 0.27 0.85
N TYR A 355 -14.06 1.01 -0.16
CA TYR A 355 -12.64 1.30 -0.42
C TYR A 355 -11.92 1.93 0.78
N ASN A 356 -12.55 2.89 1.49
CA ASN A 356 -11.90 3.60 2.60
C ASN A 356 -11.60 2.67 3.79
N THR A 357 -12.50 1.73 4.09
CA THR A 357 -12.25 0.70 5.12
C THR A 357 -11.04 -0.17 4.78
N LEU A 358 -10.93 -0.59 3.51
CA LEU A 358 -9.81 -1.42 3.05
C LEU A 358 -8.49 -0.66 3.10
N LEU A 359 -8.49 0.60 2.70
CA LEU A 359 -7.34 1.50 2.78
C LEU A 359 -6.76 1.55 4.21
N THR A 360 -7.64 1.74 5.20
CA THR A 360 -7.24 1.84 6.60
C THR A 360 -6.61 0.53 7.10
N ILE A 361 -7.27 -0.61 6.87
CA ILE A 361 -6.77 -1.92 7.31
C ILE A 361 -5.43 -2.26 6.65
N ALA A 362 -5.28 -2.00 5.34
CA ALA A 362 -4.02 -2.24 4.65
C ALA A 362 -2.88 -1.37 5.21
N SER A 363 -3.17 -0.10 5.51
CA SER A 363 -2.20 0.84 6.10
C SER A 363 -1.71 0.39 7.47
N GLU A 364 -2.59 -0.20 8.27
CA GLU A 364 -2.21 -0.72 9.59
C GLU A 364 -1.23 -1.89 9.50
N MET A 365 -1.45 -2.79 8.56
CA MET A 365 -0.63 -4.00 8.43
C MET A 365 0.83 -3.71 8.04
N ILE A 366 1.11 -2.58 7.41
CA ILE A 366 2.45 -2.20 6.97
C ILE A 366 3.26 -1.45 8.04
N LEU A 367 2.63 -0.95 9.11
CA LEU A 367 3.28 -0.12 10.13
C LEU A 367 4.50 -0.80 10.75
N VAL A 368 4.33 -2.03 11.22
CA VAL A 368 5.41 -2.82 11.85
C VAL A 368 6.53 -3.13 10.85
N PRO A 369 6.27 -3.64 9.65
CA PRO A 369 7.29 -3.82 8.63
C PRO A 369 8.13 -2.56 8.35
N TYR A 370 7.51 -1.38 8.19
CA TYR A 370 8.25 -0.14 7.91
C TYR A 370 9.10 0.33 9.10
N PHE A 371 8.57 0.23 10.31
CA PHE A 371 9.36 0.51 11.52
C PHE A 371 10.61 -0.37 11.60
N LEU A 372 10.49 -1.66 11.29
CA LEU A 372 11.61 -2.62 11.34
C LEU A 372 12.71 -2.32 10.31
N VAL A 373 12.40 -1.69 9.18
CA VAL A 373 13.41 -1.22 8.21
C VAL A 373 14.32 -0.17 8.85
N GLY A 374 13.73 0.84 9.49
CA GLY A 374 14.50 1.87 10.23
C GLY A 374 15.31 1.27 11.37
N ALA A 375 14.69 0.39 12.16
CA ALA A 375 15.32 -0.27 13.30
C ALA A 375 16.49 -1.17 12.88
N PHE A 376 16.39 -1.86 11.75
CA PHE A 376 17.49 -2.68 11.23
C PHE A 376 18.65 -1.82 10.75
N LEU A 377 18.38 -0.72 10.03
CA LEU A 377 19.44 0.22 9.66
C LEU A 377 20.13 0.78 10.92
N LEU A 378 19.36 1.15 11.95
CA LEU A 378 19.93 1.66 13.21
C LEU A 378 20.89 0.65 13.85
N LYS A 379 20.53 -0.63 13.81
CA LYS A 379 21.33 -1.73 14.38
C LYS A 379 22.67 -1.93 13.67
N ILE A 380 22.73 -1.74 12.33
CA ILE A 380 23.95 -2.01 11.54
C ILE A 380 24.69 -0.73 11.12
N ALA A 381 24.15 0.45 11.41
CA ALA A 381 24.73 1.72 11.00
C ALA A 381 25.95 2.08 11.85
N HIS A 382 27.08 2.34 11.18
CA HIS A 382 28.32 2.83 11.81
C HIS A 382 28.54 4.33 11.58
N ARG A 383 28.17 4.84 10.39
CA ARG A 383 28.34 6.25 10.02
C ARG A 383 27.27 7.14 10.67
N PRO A 384 27.63 8.36 11.17
CA PRO A 384 26.68 9.29 11.78
C PRO A 384 25.45 9.59 10.92
N LEU A 385 25.65 9.81 9.62
CA LEU A 385 24.54 10.05 8.67
C LEU A 385 23.55 8.87 8.61
N HIS A 386 24.06 7.63 8.54
CA HIS A 386 23.20 6.45 8.51
C HIS A 386 22.42 6.30 9.82
N LYS A 387 23.06 6.60 10.96
CA LYS A 387 22.39 6.60 12.27
C LYS A 387 21.30 7.65 12.35
N ALA A 388 21.58 8.89 11.89
CA ALA A 388 20.58 9.95 11.90
C ALA A 388 19.36 9.61 11.05
N ILE A 389 19.56 9.07 9.85
CA ILE A 389 18.48 8.62 8.97
C ILE A 389 17.70 7.46 9.60
N ALA A 390 18.39 6.49 10.20
CA ALA A 390 17.76 5.36 10.88
C ALA A 390 16.90 5.82 12.07
N VAL A 391 17.42 6.71 12.90
CA VAL A 391 16.67 7.31 14.03
C VAL A 391 15.44 8.05 13.52
N GLY A 392 15.58 8.88 12.49
CA GLY A 392 14.46 9.60 11.89
C GLY A 392 13.39 8.65 11.32
N ALA A 393 13.80 7.59 10.62
CA ALA A 393 12.88 6.56 10.13
C ALA A 393 12.16 5.82 11.27
N CYS A 394 12.85 5.52 12.38
CA CYS A 394 12.25 4.92 13.57
C CYS A 394 11.25 5.88 14.24
N ILE A 395 11.60 7.15 14.38
CA ILE A 395 10.69 8.18 14.94
C ILE A 395 9.44 8.30 14.09
N TYR A 396 9.58 8.32 12.76
CA TYR A 396 8.43 8.34 11.86
C TYR A 396 7.55 7.07 12.00
N GLY A 397 8.15 5.88 12.09
CA GLY A 397 7.42 4.64 12.32
C GLY A 397 6.66 4.63 13.65
N LEU A 398 7.28 5.10 14.74
CA LEU A 398 6.63 5.24 16.04
C LEU A 398 5.51 6.30 16.01
N TRP A 399 5.72 7.40 15.31
CA TRP A 399 4.70 8.41 15.08
C TRP A 399 3.47 7.84 14.37
N LEU A 400 3.66 7.05 13.31
CA LEU A 400 2.57 6.38 12.60
C LEU A 400 1.81 5.41 13.51
N LEU A 401 2.52 4.61 14.32
CA LEU A 401 1.90 3.71 15.31
C LEU A 401 1.07 4.48 16.35
N TYR A 402 1.57 5.62 16.83
CA TYR A 402 0.82 6.48 17.73
C TYR A 402 -0.42 7.10 17.04
N ALA A 403 -0.25 7.60 15.82
CA ALA A 403 -1.29 8.27 15.07
C ALA A 403 -2.43 7.32 14.64
N SER A 404 -2.13 6.03 14.42
CA SER A 404 -3.15 5.03 14.09
C SER A 404 -4.19 4.83 15.21
N GLY A 405 -3.78 5.04 16.46
CA GLY A 405 -4.67 4.92 17.60
C GLY A 405 -4.89 3.49 18.10
N PRO A 406 -5.47 3.34 19.31
CA PRO A 406 -5.54 2.05 19.98
C PRO A 406 -6.48 1.04 19.29
N MET A 407 -7.58 1.49 18.67
CA MET A 407 -8.53 0.61 18.00
C MET A 407 -7.89 -0.12 16.82
N HIS A 408 -7.10 0.60 16.02
CA HIS A 408 -6.39 0.05 14.87
C HIS A 408 -5.27 -0.90 15.30
N LEU A 409 -4.58 -0.60 16.40
CA LEU A 409 -3.58 -1.51 16.97
C LEU A 409 -4.23 -2.83 17.47
N LEU A 410 -5.44 -2.76 18.05
CA LEU A 410 -6.19 -3.97 18.42
C LEU A 410 -6.57 -4.81 17.20
N LEU A 411 -7.03 -4.18 16.12
CA LEU A 411 -7.32 -4.87 14.86
C LEU A 411 -6.06 -5.56 14.31
N SER A 412 -4.91 -4.89 14.36
CA SER A 412 -3.63 -5.50 13.98
C SER A 412 -3.34 -6.76 14.77
N VAL A 413 -3.53 -6.75 16.09
CA VAL A 413 -3.31 -7.94 16.95
C VAL A 413 -4.20 -9.10 16.48
N VAL A 414 -5.48 -8.86 16.19
CA VAL A 414 -6.42 -9.88 15.71
C VAL A 414 -5.98 -10.46 14.36
N LEU A 415 -5.50 -9.63 13.46
CA LEU A 415 -5.05 -10.06 12.13
C LEU A 415 -3.69 -10.78 12.15
N TYR A 416 -2.83 -10.49 13.13
CA TYR A 416 -1.56 -11.21 13.31
C TYR A 416 -1.71 -12.56 14.00
N ALA A 417 -2.74 -12.78 14.81
CA ALA A 417 -2.93 -14.02 15.56
C ALA A 417 -3.01 -15.28 14.69
N PRO A 418 -3.79 -15.32 13.58
CA PRO A 418 -3.78 -16.46 12.66
C PRO A 418 -2.40 -16.73 12.06
N GLY A 419 -1.62 -15.66 11.80
CA GLY A 419 -0.25 -15.77 11.29
C GLY A 419 0.66 -16.56 12.23
N VAL A 420 0.52 -16.36 13.53
CA VAL A 420 1.34 -17.12 14.52
C VAL A 420 1.07 -18.62 14.43
N LEU A 421 -0.19 -19.03 14.27
CA LEU A 421 -0.54 -20.44 14.07
C LEU A 421 0.07 -20.98 12.76
N PHE A 422 0.06 -20.16 11.71
CA PHE A 422 0.69 -20.47 10.44
C PHE A 422 2.22 -20.63 10.56
N PHE A 423 2.87 -19.75 11.34
CA PHE A 423 4.29 -19.85 11.64
C PHE A 423 4.64 -21.14 12.41
N LEU A 424 3.84 -21.52 13.41
CA LEU A 424 4.03 -22.75 14.14
C LEU A 424 3.88 -23.99 13.25
N TYR A 425 2.89 -23.96 12.35
CA TYR A 425 2.70 -25.02 11.36
C TYR A 425 3.89 -25.08 10.38
N ALA A 426 4.34 -23.94 9.87
CA ALA A 426 5.50 -23.87 8.99
C ALA A 426 6.74 -24.54 9.61
N ARG A 427 7.04 -24.26 10.86
CA ARG A 427 8.19 -24.87 11.58
C ARG A 427 8.07 -26.39 11.71
N ARG A 428 6.87 -26.94 11.82
CA ARG A 428 6.65 -28.39 11.86
C ARG A 428 6.82 -29.07 10.50
N THR A 429 6.62 -28.36 9.42
CA THR A 429 6.72 -28.90 8.04
C THR A 429 8.14 -28.88 7.48
N HIS A 430 9.08 -28.18 8.10
CA HIS A 430 10.49 -28.20 7.75
C HIS A 430 11.22 -29.30 8.53
N VAL A 431 12.13 -30.00 7.85
CA VAL A 431 12.84 -31.20 8.35
C VAL A 431 13.64 -30.92 9.65
N GLU A 432 14.08 -29.70 9.85
CA GLU A 432 14.74 -29.26 11.08
C GLU A 432 13.68 -28.71 12.02
N ASN A 433 13.28 -29.54 13.00
CA ASN A 433 12.40 -29.13 14.10
C ASN A 433 13.14 -28.12 15.00
N VAL A 434 13.24 -26.85 14.56
CA VAL A 434 13.90 -25.80 15.34
C VAL A 434 12.98 -25.42 16.51
N ALA A 435 13.41 -25.76 17.72
CA ALA A 435 12.68 -25.41 18.93
C ALA A 435 12.51 -23.88 19.05
N LEU A 436 11.32 -23.45 19.49
CA LEU A 436 11.04 -22.04 19.77
C LEU A 436 11.96 -21.54 20.88
N LYS A 437 12.59 -20.38 20.66
CA LYS A 437 13.34 -19.67 21.71
C LYS A 437 12.37 -19.20 22.81
N GLY A 438 12.85 -19.07 24.04
CA GLY A 438 12.02 -18.62 25.16
C GLY A 438 11.31 -17.30 24.90
N GLN A 439 12.01 -16.33 24.32
CA GLN A 439 11.43 -15.03 23.93
C GLN A 439 10.32 -15.17 22.86
N GLU A 440 10.50 -16.05 21.88
CA GLU A 440 9.46 -16.30 20.86
C GLU A 440 8.19 -16.88 21.48
N LYS A 441 8.31 -17.80 22.45
CA LYS A 441 7.15 -18.37 23.17
C LYS A 441 6.38 -17.30 23.94
N ILE A 442 7.08 -16.35 24.58
CA ILE A 442 6.47 -15.24 25.32
C ILE A 442 5.70 -14.33 24.34
N VAL A 443 6.32 -13.90 23.24
CA VAL A 443 5.69 -13.02 22.25
C VAL A 443 4.47 -13.69 21.62
N ILE A 444 4.58 -14.96 21.25
CA ILE A 444 3.47 -15.76 20.71
C ILE A 444 2.33 -15.84 21.74
N GLY A 445 2.64 -16.17 22.98
CA GLY A 445 1.65 -16.25 24.05
C GLY A 445 0.94 -14.93 24.29
N LEU A 446 1.67 -13.82 24.37
CA LEU A 446 1.11 -12.48 24.55
C LEU A 446 0.19 -12.10 23.38
N LEU A 447 0.60 -12.39 22.15
CA LEU A 447 -0.16 -12.05 20.95
C LEU A 447 -1.47 -12.84 20.87
N LEU A 448 -1.45 -14.14 21.16
CA LEU A 448 -2.64 -15.00 21.19
C LEU A 448 -3.59 -14.63 22.34
N VAL A 449 -3.06 -14.34 23.52
CA VAL A 449 -3.85 -13.90 24.68
C VAL A 449 -4.48 -12.53 24.41
N ALA A 450 -3.75 -11.59 23.84
CA ALA A 450 -4.26 -10.26 23.51
C ALA A 450 -5.30 -10.28 22.37
N ALA A 451 -5.27 -11.26 21.48
CA ALA A 451 -6.24 -11.38 20.40
C ALA A 451 -7.67 -11.68 20.89
N LEU A 452 -7.82 -12.39 22.02
CA LEU A 452 -9.14 -12.71 22.58
C LEU A 452 -9.92 -11.46 23.03
N PRO A 453 -9.40 -10.62 23.96
CA PRO A 453 -10.07 -9.40 24.35
C PRO A 453 -10.16 -8.39 23.19
N ALA A 454 -9.17 -8.32 22.29
CA ALA A 454 -9.21 -7.46 21.12
C ALA A 454 -10.38 -7.81 20.19
N THR A 455 -10.59 -9.09 19.91
CA THR A 455 -11.75 -9.55 19.11
C THR A 455 -13.06 -9.17 19.77
N TRP A 456 -13.16 -9.36 21.10
CA TRP A 456 -14.36 -9.01 21.85
C TRP A 456 -14.67 -7.50 21.83
N MET A 457 -13.62 -6.65 21.90
CA MET A 457 -13.77 -5.19 21.83
C MET A 457 -14.15 -4.68 20.43
N LEU A 458 -13.72 -5.39 19.37
CA LEU A 458 -14.03 -5.01 17.98
C LEU A 458 -15.42 -5.44 17.52
N VAL A 459 -16.03 -6.47 18.17
CA VAL A 459 -17.37 -6.99 17.83
C VAL A 459 -18.47 -6.24 18.58
N ARG A 460 -18.16 -5.52 19.65
CA ARG A 460 -19.07 -4.63 20.39
C ARG A 460 -19.06 -3.21 19.86
#